data_cb4b3e32bb97e456fcbd0daee42a8186
#
_entry.id   cb4b3e32bb97e456fcbd0daee42a8186
#
_cell.length_a   1.000
_cell.length_b   1.000
_cell.length_c   1.000
_cell.angle_alpha   90.00
_cell.angle_beta   90.00
_cell.angle_gamma   90.00
#
_symmetry.space_group_name_H-M   'P 1'
#
loop_
_entity.id
_entity.type
_entity.pdbx_description
1 polymer ?
#
loop_
_entity_poly.entity_id
_entity_poly.type
_entity_poly.pdbx_seq_one_letter_code
_entity_poly.pdbx_strand_id
1 'polypeptide(L)'
;MAHIVLLALAAAVFPTLIACVAIMISRPEPRRLLLAFYAGALIVSVTAGIVLLDAFSTGGTVIGNTSSSPNPGTSIVAGAGALVLGWLMVSDRGRALLDRWRVRHPRRRPKEAGPSWAERRLDRANAAVAFAIGAAINLPGPFYVLALGEIANGPYDTLGSLGLILLFNAIMFTLLEVPLVGYLVRPERTAEQVARLSIWLNANGLRIMGALIGLVGVSLVVQGIAAAAG
;
A
#
# COMPACT_ATOMS: atom_id res chain seq x y z
N MET A 1 -14.14 -10.69 3.62
CA MET A 1 -12.88 -11.02 4.35
C MET A 1 -11.71 -11.30 3.40
N ALA A 2 -11.80 -12.30 2.51
CA ALA A 2 -10.69 -12.62 1.59
C ALA A 2 -10.25 -11.42 0.71
N HIS A 3 -11.20 -10.63 0.22
CA HIS A 3 -10.92 -9.47 -0.60
C HIS A 3 -10.24 -8.33 0.20
N ILE A 4 -10.64 -8.09 1.44
CA ILE A 4 -9.98 -7.12 2.33
C ILE A 4 -8.52 -7.52 2.58
N VAL A 5 -8.25 -8.80 2.81
CA VAL A 5 -6.88 -9.32 2.96
C VAL A 5 -6.07 -9.16 1.67
N LEU A 6 -6.67 -9.40 0.50
CA LEU A 6 -6.02 -9.19 -0.78
C LEU A 6 -5.66 -7.72 -1.02
N LEU A 7 -6.57 -6.80 -0.68
CA LEU A 7 -6.31 -5.36 -0.74
C LEU A 7 -5.20 -4.93 0.24
N ALA A 8 -5.16 -5.51 1.44
CA ALA A 8 -4.11 -5.26 2.41
C ALA A 8 -2.73 -5.74 1.92
N LEU A 9 -2.66 -6.93 1.30
CA LEU A 9 -1.44 -7.44 0.67
C LEU A 9 -0.99 -6.56 -0.50
N ALA A 10 -1.93 -6.07 -1.31
CA ALA A 10 -1.62 -5.12 -2.38
C ALA A 10 -1.06 -3.79 -1.82
N ALA A 11 -1.63 -3.30 -0.71
CA ALA A 11 -1.16 -2.11 -0.02
C ALA A 11 0.21 -2.31 0.66
N ALA A 12 0.55 -3.55 1.07
CA ALA A 12 1.81 -3.86 1.74
C ALA A 12 3.05 -3.69 0.83
N VAL A 13 2.89 -3.90 -0.49
CA VAL A 13 4.02 -3.82 -1.43
C VAL A 13 4.31 -2.37 -1.80
N PHE A 14 4.96 -1.65 -0.89
CA PHE A 14 5.31 -0.24 -1.08
C PHE A 14 6.84 -0.05 -1.03
N PRO A 15 7.52 0.08 -2.18
CA PRO A 15 8.99 0.14 -2.25
C PRO A 15 9.61 1.28 -1.43
N THR A 16 8.94 2.43 -1.36
CA THR A 16 9.42 3.60 -0.59
C THR A 16 9.49 3.29 0.91
N LEU A 17 8.57 2.49 1.45
CA LEU A 17 8.58 2.11 2.86
C LEU A 17 9.82 1.29 3.19
N ILE A 18 10.18 0.33 2.34
CA ILE A 18 11.39 -0.49 2.53
C ILE A 18 12.66 0.32 2.38
N ALA A 19 12.71 1.27 1.44
CA ALA A 19 13.84 2.19 1.31
C ALA A 19 14.01 3.01 2.60
N CYS A 20 12.92 3.53 3.18
CA CYS A 20 12.96 4.24 4.46
C CYS A 20 13.46 3.34 5.60
N VAL A 21 12.98 2.08 5.68
CA VAL A 21 13.44 1.10 6.67
C VAL A 21 14.94 0.82 6.53
N ALA A 22 15.43 0.60 5.30
CA ALA A 22 16.84 0.35 5.03
C ALA A 22 17.72 1.53 5.48
N ILE A 23 17.30 2.77 5.23
CA ILE A 23 18.02 3.97 5.66
C ILE A 23 18.02 4.06 7.18
N MET A 24 16.88 3.85 7.85
CA MET A 24 16.79 3.95 9.30
C MET A 24 17.65 2.90 10.00
N ILE A 25 17.73 1.66 9.47
CA ILE A 25 18.58 0.60 10.02
C ILE A 25 20.06 0.95 9.93
N SER A 26 20.48 1.75 8.94
CA SER A 26 21.85 2.19 8.75
C SER A 26 22.27 3.36 9.67
N ARG A 27 21.40 3.83 10.57
CA ARG A 27 21.65 4.96 11.45
C ARG A 27 22.08 4.54 12.87
N PRO A 28 22.68 5.45 13.66
CA PRO A 28 23.18 5.13 15.00
C PRO A 28 22.09 4.67 15.99
N GLU A 29 20.84 5.15 15.85
CA GLU A 29 19.71 4.80 16.72
C GLU A 29 18.52 4.18 15.95
N PRO A 30 18.71 3.04 15.26
CA PRO A 30 17.70 2.54 14.34
C PRO A 30 16.41 2.12 15.03
N ARG A 31 16.47 1.57 16.25
CA ARG A 31 15.30 1.20 17.04
C ARG A 31 14.36 2.38 17.27
N ARG A 32 14.92 3.49 17.69
CA ARG A 32 14.17 4.73 17.99
C ARG A 32 13.54 5.31 16.72
N LEU A 33 14.29 5.29 15.61
CA LEU A 33 13.80 5.79 14.33
C LEU A 33 12.69 4.90 13.77
N LEU A 34 12.86 3.56 13.78
CA LEU A 34 11.87 2.60 13.31
C LEU A 34 10.59 2.67 14.14
N LEU A 35 10.69 2.73 15.48
CA LEU A 35 9.52 2.85 16.35
C LEU A 35 8.78 4.16 16.14
N ALA A 36 9.51 5.29 16.02
CA ALA A 36 8.90 6.59 15.77
C ALA A 36 8.19 6.63 14.39
N PHE A 37 8.82 6.09 13.37
CA PHE A 37 8.25 5.99 12.03
C PHE A 37 6.98 5.11 12.04
N TYR A 38 7.05 3.94 12.68
CA TYR A 38 5.91 3.01 12.79
C TYR A 38 4.75 3.65 13.57
N ALA A 39 5.04 4.32 14.68
CA ALA A 39 4.01 5.03 15.44
C ALA A 39 3.33 6.12 14.62
N GLY A 40 4.10 6.93 13.87
CA GLY A 40 3.54 7.95 12.98
C GLY A 40 2.67 7.36 11.87
N ALA A 41 3.14 6.29 11.24
CA ALA A 41 2.42 5.56 10.20
C ALA A 41 1.11 4.97 10.73
N LEU A 42 1.16 4.26 11.86
CA LEU A 42 0.01 3.58 12.45
C LEU A 42 -1.05 4.58 12.94
N ILE A 43 -0.63 5.62 13.67
CA ILE A 43 -1.57 6.64 14.18
C ILE A 43 -2.32 7.30 13.03
N VAL A 44 -1.62 7.75 11.98
CA VAL A 44 -2.28 8.41 10.86
C VAL A 44 -3.16 7.45 10.07
N SER A 45 -2.68 6.23 9.79
CA SER A 45 -3.45 5.24 9.03
C SER A 45 -4.72 4.82 9.79
N VAL A 46 -4.63 4.49 11.07
CA VAL A 46 -5.79 4.08 11.88
C VAL A 46 -6.76 5.23 12.07
N THR A 47 -6.27 6.43 12.43
CA THR A 47 -7.15 7.60 12.61
C THR A 47 -7.87 7.95 11.32
N ALA A 48 -7.15 7.98 10.19
CA ALA A 48 -7.76 8.22 8.89
C ALA A 48 -8.75 7.10 8.51
N GLY A 49 -8.44 5.85 8.86
CA GLY A 49 -9.34 4.71 8.66
C GLY A 49 -10.66 4.88 9.41
N ILE A 50 -10.62 5.27 10.68
CA ILE A 50 -11.82 5.51 11.50
C ILE A 50 -12.64 6.68 10.93
N VAL A 51 -11.97 7.81 10.62
CA VAL A 51 -12.65 9.00 10.07
C VAL A 51 -13.30 8.70 8.72
N LEU A 52 -12.61 7.99 7.84
CA LEU A 52 -13.16 7.61 6.53
C LEU A 52 -14.29 6.59 6.66
N LEU A 53 -14.19 5.63 7.59
CA LEU A 53 -15.25 4.67 7.85
C LEU A 53 -16.52 5.38 8.34
N ASP A 54 -16.40 6.32 9.27
CA ASP A 54 -17.52 7.14 9.76
C ASP A 54 -18.14 7.97 8.60
N ALA A 55 -17.30 8.59 7.77
CA ALA A 55 -17.75 9.32 6.60
C ALA A 55 -18.51 8.44 5.60
N PHE A 56 -18.08 7.19 5.38
CA PHE A 56 -18.79 6.24 4.51
C PHE A 56 -20.11 5.78 5.12
N SER A 57 -20.18 5.53 6.43
CA SER A 57 -21.37 5.07 7.12
C SER A 57 -22.45 6.16 7.26
N THR A 58 -22.04 7.44 7.31
CA THR A 58 -22.97 8.60 7.39
C THR A 58 -23.43 9.11 6.01
N GLY A 59 -23.10 8.40 4.91
CA GLY A 59 -23.51 8.78 3.55
C GLY A 59 -22.68 9.93 2.95
N GLY A 60 -21.53 10.26 3.55
CA GLY A 60 -20.58 11.23 3.02
C GLY A 60 -19.89 10.71 1.75
N THR A 61 -20.13 11.35 0.62
CA THR A 61 -19.45 11.06 -0.66
C THR A 61 -18.03 11.62 -0.64
N VAL A 62 -17.07 10.91 -0.01
CA VAL A 62 -15.65 11.35 -0.02
C VAL A 62 -14.96 11.00 -1.35
N ILE A 63 -15.44 10.00 -2.07
CA ILE A 63 -15.03 9.67 -3.45
C ILE A 63 -16.25 9.07 -4.15
N GLY A 64 -16.89 9.83 -5.02
CA GLY A 64 -18.01 9.49 -5.87
C GLY A 64 -18.81 8.23 -5.53
N ASN A 65 -20.07 8.40 -5.18
CA ASN A 65 -21.14 7.38 -5.02
C ASN A 65 -20.67 5.91 -4.91
N THR A 66 -20.05 5.52 -3.82
CA THR A 66 -19.85 4.10 -3.49
C THR A 66 -21.03 3.51 -2.72
N SER A 67 -22.08 4.29 -2.46
CA SER A 67 -23.31 3.88 -1.77
C SER A 67 -24.37 3.21 -2.66
N SER A 68 -24.15 3.11 -3.96
CA SER A 68 -24.87 2.17 -4.80
C SER A 68 -24.09 0.85 -4.83
N SER A 69 -24.74 -0.28 -4.57
CA SER A 69 -24.21 -1.60 -4.91
C SER A 69 -23.50 -1.48 -6.27
N PRO A 70 -22.22 -1.86 -6.37
CA PRO A 70 -21.44 -1.57 -7.58
C PRO A 70 -22.22 -2.12 -8.76
N ASN A 71 -22.62 -1.23 -9.68
CA ASN A 71 -23.31 -1.66 -10.88
C ASN A 71 -22.47 -2.77 -11.50
N PRO A 72 -23.01 -3.97 -11.77
CA PRO A 72 -22.24 -5.09 -12.29
C PRO A 72 -21.32 -4.70 -13.43
N GLY A 73 -21.77 -3.79 -14.31
CA GLY A 73 -20.99 -3.23 -15.40
C GLY A 73 -19.75 -2.44 -14.95
N THR A 74 -19.87 -1.63 -13.90
CA THR A 74 -18.71 -0.85 -13.39
C THR A 74 -17.66 -1.73 -12.74
N SER A 75 -18.07 -2.78 -12.02
CA SER A 75 -17.16 -3.76 -11.43
C SER A 75 -16.39 -4.55 -12.49
N ILE A 76 -17.09 -4.98 -13.56
CA ILE A 76 -16.48 -5.69 -14.68
C ILE A 76 -15.46 -4.78 -15.42
N VAL A 77 -15.85 -3.54 -15.72
CA VAL A 77 -14.98 -2.59 -16.43
C VAL A 77 -13.75 -2.23 -15.57
N ALA A 78 -13.93 -1.96 -14.27
CA ALA A 78 -12.83 -1.68 -13.36
C ALA A 78 -11.89 -2.89 -13.20
N GLY A 79 -12.47 -4.08 -13.06
CA GLY A 79 -11.73 -5.34 -12.98
C GLY A 79 -10.95 -5.64 -14.26
N ALA A 80 -11.56 -5.46 -15.44
CA ALA A 80 -10.87 -5.62 -16.72
C ALA A 80 -9.72 -4.61 -16.89
N GLY A 81 -9.94 -3.35 -16.49
CA GLY A 81 -8.88 -2.34 -16.45
C GLY A 81 -7.71 -2.71 -15.54
N ALA A 82 -8.01 -3.22 -14.34
CA ALA A 82 -7.01 -3.71 -13.39
C ALA A 82 -6.24 -4.93 -13.95
N LEU A 83 -6.91 -5.85 -14.63
CA LEU A 83 -6.26 -6.99 -15.30
C LEU A 83 -5.29 -6.54 -16.40
N VAL A 84 -5.71 -5.59 -17.24
CA VAL A 84 -4.84 -5.04 -18.29
C VAL A 84 -3.63 -4.34 -17.68
N LEU A 85 -3.81 -3.51 -16.65
CA LEU A 85 -2.72 -2.84 -15.95
C LEU A 85 -1.79 -3.86 -15.27
N GLY A 86 -2.33 -4.87 -14.59
CA GLY A 86 -1.57 -5.94 -13.98
C GLY A 86 -0.73 -6.69 -15.02
N TRP A 87 -1.32 -7.05 -16.14
CA TRP A 87 -0.61 -7.71 -17.25
C TRP A 87 0.51 -6.84 -17.81
N LEU A 88 0.26 -5.54 -18.03
CA LEU A 88 1.29 -4.58 -18.51
C LEU A 88 2.48 -4.49 -17.54
N MET A 89 2.23 -4.56 -16.24
CA MET A 89 3.28 -4.49 -15.21
C MET A 89 4.06 -5.81 -15.06
N VAL A 90 3.40 -6.96 -15.21
CA VAL A 90 4.01 -8.28 -15.04
C VAL A 90 4.76 -8.71 -16.30
N SER A 91 4.19 -8.52 -17.50
CA SER A 91 4.74 -9.02 -18.75
C SER A 91 5.91 -8.19 -19.24
N ASP A 92 6.93 -8.85 -19.81
CA ASP A 92 8.08 -8.17 -20.44
C ASP A 92 7.64 -7.34 -21.67
N ARG A 93 6.63 -7.83 -22.40
CA ARG A 93 6.03 -7.10 -23.53
C ARG A 93 5.30 -5.84 -23.07
N GLY A 94 4.53 -5.92 -22.00
CA GLY A 94 3.84 -4.76 -21.41
C GLY A 94 4.83 -3.71 -20.92
N ARG A 95 5.89 -4.12 -20.24
CA ARG A 95 6.96 -3.21 -19.81
C ARG A 95 7.68 -2.54 -20.98
N ALA A 96 7.99 -3.29 -22.03
CA ALA A 96 8.57 -2.73 -23.25
C ALA A 96 7.62 -1.71 -23.92
N LEU A 97 6.30 -1.93 -23.88
CA LEU A 97 5.30 -0.96 -24.36
C LEU A 97 5.27 0.29 -23.48
N LEU A 98 5.29 0.15 -22.16
CA LEU A 98 5.36 1.27 -21.22
C LEU A 98 6.64 2.09 -21.41
N ASP A 99 7.78 1.43 -21.61
CA ASP A 99 9.06 2.10 -21.86
C ASP A 99 9.06 2.85 -23.21
N ARG A 100 8.51 2.24 -24.27
CA ARG A 100 8.34 2.91 -25.58
C ARG A 100 7.41 4.14 -25.45
N TRP A 101 6.34 4.03 -24.67
CA TRP A 101 5.43 5.15 -24.42
C TRP A 101 6.10 6.25 -23.62
N ARG A 102 6.92 5.92 -22.61
CA ARG A 102 7.75 6.87 -21.84
C ARG A 102 8.76 7.60 -22.72
N VAL A 103 9.37 6.91 -23.67
CA VAL A 103 10.32 7.50 -24.63
C VAL A 103 9.61 8.46 -25.59
N ARG A 104 8.39 8.14 -26.03
CA ARG A 104 7.59 9.01 -26.92
C ARG A 104 7.01 10.24 -26.21
N HIS A 105 6.77 10.14 -24.90
CA HIS A 105 6.26 11.22 -24.08
C HIS A 105 7.25 11.48 -22.96
N PRO A 106 8.38 12.17 -23.23
CA PRO A 106 9.35 12.50 -22.21
C PRO A 106 8.70 13.48 -21.24
N ARG A 107 7.95 12.94 -20.27
CA ARG A 107 7.77 13.66 -19.02
C ARG A 107 9.18 13.99 -18.58
N ARG A 108 9.49 15.27 -18.33
CA ARG A 108 10.78 15.73 -17.82
C ARG A 108 11.37 14.61 -16.97
N ARG A 109 12.48 14.00 -17.43
CA ARG A 109 13.17 12.93 -16.71
C ARG A 109 13.15 13.35 -15.24
N PRO A 110 12.64 12.52 -14.31
CA PRO A 110 13.03 12.72 -12.93
C PRO A 110 14.57 12.68 -13.05
N LYS A 111 15.24 13.80 -12.87
CA LYS A 111 16.67 13.91 -12.60
C LYS A 111 17.01 12.65 -11.84
N GLU A 112 17.92 11.81 -12.35
CA GLU A 112 18.35 10.52 -11.82
C GLU A 112 17.87 10.36 -10.40
N ALA A 113 16.99 9.37 -10.10
CA ALA A 113 16.18 9.40 -8.90
C ALA A 113 17.11 9.49 -7.69
N GLY A 114 17.55 10.69 -7.43
CA GLY A 114 18.28 11.04 -6.24
C GLY A 114 17.37 10.68 -5.06
N PRO A 115 17.94 10.43 -3.89
CA PRO A 115 17.18 10.01 -2.73
C PRO A 115 15.92 10.85 -2.60
N SER A 116 14.76 10.21 -2.38
CA SER A 116 13.47 10.87 -2.24
C SER A 116 13.56 11.97 -1.18
N TRP A 117 12.62 12.93 -1.17
CA TRP A 117 12.64 13.96 -0.13
C TRP A 117 12.62 13.34 1.27
N ALA A 118 11.93 12.21 1.45
CA ALA A 118 11.87 11.45 2.69
C ALA A 118 13.24 10.85 3.05
N GLU A 119 13.93 10.24 2.10
CA GLU A 119 15.27 9.69 2.28
C GLU A 119 16.28 10.77 2.67
N ARG A 120 16.24 11.94 1.99
CA ARG A 120 17.11 13.09 2.33
C ARG A 120 16.84 13.68 3.70
N ARG A 121 15.59 13.63 4.17
CA ARG A 121 15.21 14.09 5.51
C ARG A 121 15.59 13.08 6.58
N LEU A 122 15.43 11.79 6.31
CA LEU A 122 15.86 10.71 7.21
C LEU A 122 17.39 10.67 7.39
N ASP A 123 18.15 11.19 6.44
CA ASP A 123 19.60 11.31 6.54
C ASP A 123 20.07 12.15 7.73
N ARG A 124 19.25 13.11 8.19
CA ARG A 124 19.48 13.98 9.34
C ARG A 124 18.47 13.77 10.45
N ALA A 125 17.76 12.62 10.44
CA ALA A 125 16.56 12.47 11.22
C ALA A 125 16.85 12.17 12.70
N ASN A 126 16.15 12.93 13.55
CA ASN A 126 15.77 12.52 14.88
C ASN A 126 14.43 11.75 14.85
N ALA A 127 14.00 11.19 15.97
CA ALA A 127 12.75 10.44 16.09
C ALA A 127 11.51 11.24 15.63
N ALA A 128 11.47 12.56 15.87
CA ALA A 128 10.35 13.41 15.46
C ALA A 128 10.22 13.51 13.93
N VAL A 129 11.34 13.61 13.23
CA VAL A 129 11.35 13.62 11.75
C VAL A 129 10.95 12.24 11.22
N ALA A 130 11.43 11.15 11.80
CA ALA A 130 11.02 9.80 11.43
C ALA A 130 9.50 9.60 11.62
N PHE A 131 8.94 10.04 12.73
CA PHE A 131 7.50 10.04 13.00
C PHE A 131 6.72 10.82 11.93
N ALA A 132 7.13 12.06 11.65
CA ALA A 132 6.46 12.92 10.68
C ALA A 132 6.50 12.33 9.26
N ILE A 133 7.61 11.69 8.87
CA ILE A 133 7.74 11.01 7.57
C ILE A 133 6.86 9.76 7.54
N GLY A 134 6.83 8.95 8.62
CA GLY A 134 5.93 7.82 8.75
C GLY A 134 4.47 8.23 8.59
N ALA A 135 4.06 9.30 9.26
CA ALA A 135 2.74 9.89 9.14
C ALA A 135 2.41 10.35 7.70
N ALA A 136 3.33 11.06 7.06
CA ALA A 136 3.10 11.66 5.74
C ALA A 136 3.08 10.63 4.60
N ILE A 137 3.91 9.57 4.67
CA ILE A 137 3.99 8.55 3.61
C ILE A 137 2.81 7.57 3.68
N ASN A 138 2.25 7.35 4.87
CA ASN A 138 1.20 6.35 5.09
C ASN A 138 -0.21 6.96 5.15
N LEU A 139 -0.45 8.02 4.39
CA LEU A 139 -1.81 8.49 4.12
C LEU A 139 -2.61 7.41 3.37
N PRO A 140 -3.94 7.32 3.59
CA PRO A 140 -4.79 6.33 2.95
C PRO A 140 -4.62 6.28 1.44
N GLY A 141 -4.09 5.17 0.95
CA GLY A 141 -3.97 4.89 -0.48
C GLY A 141 -5.25 4.25 -1.04
N PRO A 142 -5.34 4.08 -2.38
CA PRO A 142 -6.55 3.59 -3.03
C PRO A 142 -6.99 2.20 -2.54
N PHE A 143 -6.08 1.29 -2.27
CA PHE A 143 -6.41 -0.04 -1.73
C PHE A 143 -7.00 0.02 -0.33
N TYR A 144 -6.53 0.96 0.50
CA TYR A 144 -7.07 1.17 1.84
C TYR A 144 -8.48 1.75 1.78
N VAL A 145 -8.70 2.75 0.93
CA VAL A 145 -10.02 3.36 0.73
C VAL A 145 -11.03 2.33 0.20
N LEU A 146 -10.64 1.47 -0.74
CA LEU A 146 -11.48 0.37 -1.22
C LEU A 146 -11.83 -0.61 -0.10
N ALA A 147 -10.86 -1.01 0.72
CA ALA A 147 -11.09 -1.90 1.85
C ALA A 147 -12.05 -1.27 2.89
N LEU A 148 -11.90 0.02 3.18
CA LEU A 148 -12.81 0.75 4.07
C LEU A 148 -14.23 0.80 3.52
N GLY A 149 -14.39 0.99 2.21
CA GLY A 149 -15.69 0.91 1.54
C GLY A 149 -16.35 -0.46 1.70
N GLU A 150 -15.59 -1.56 1.60
CA GLU A 150 -16.11 -2.92 1.85
C GLU A 150 -16.46 -3.15 3.32
N ILE A 151 -15.67 -2.60 4.24
CA ILE A 151 -15.96 -2.69 5.68
C ILE A 151 -17.24 -1.93 6.00
N ALA A 152 -17.41 -0.71 5.48
CA ALA A 152 -18.58 0.14 5.71
C ALA A 152 -19.89 -0.48 5.19
N ASN A 153 -19.82 -1.18 4.05
CA ASN A 153 -20.99 -1.84 3.45
C ASN A 153 -21.17 -3.30 3.91
N GLY A 154 -20.24 -3.82 4.74
CA GLY A 154 -20.30 -5.18 5.24
C GLY A 154 -21.17 -5.33 6.49
N PRO A 155 -21.54 -6.57 6.86
CA PRO A 155 -22.35 -6.85 8.05
C PRO A 155 -21.48 -6.85 9.31
N TYR A 156 -20.71 -5.79 9.55
CA TYR A 156 -19.79 -5.68 10.69
C TYR A 156 -20.29 -4.62 11.67
N ASP A 157 -20.26 -4.96 12.96
CA ASP A 157 -20.47 -4.00 14.03
C ASP A 157 -19.23 -3.09 14.20
N THR A 158 -19.31 -2.11 15.08
CA THR A 158 -18.23 -1.16 15.33
C THR A 158 -16.92 -1.85 15.74
N LEU A 159 -17.00 -2.87 16.60
CA LEU A 159 -15.80 -3.62 17.05
C LEU A 159 -15.22 -4.47 15.91
N GLY A 160 -16.06 -5.11 15.13
CA GLY A 160 -15.64 -5.86 13.95
C GLY A 160 -14.97 -4.98 12.91
N SER A 161 -15.52 -3.80 12.66
CA SER A 161 -14.94 -2.81 11.74
C SER A 161 -13.58 -2.29 12.21
N LEU A 162 -13.45 -1.97 13.50
CA LEU A 162 -12.16 -1.60 14.10
C LEU A 162 -11.15 -2.75 14.03
N GLY A 163 -11.58 -3.98 14.30
CA GLY A 163 -10.75 -5.18 14.17
C GLY A 163 -10.23 -5.37 12.74
N LEU A 164 -11.07 -5.12 11.73
CA LEU A 164 -10.69 -5.20 10.32
C LEU A 164 -9.73 -4.09 9.91
N ILE A 165 -9.90 -2.86 10.41
CA ILE A 165 -8.96 -1.76 10.21
C ILE A 165 -7.59 -2.12 10.79
N LEU A 166 -7.54 -2.65 12.02
CA LEU A 166 -6.30 -3.05 12.66
C LEU A 166 -5.64 -4.23 11.90
N LEU A 167 -6.42 -5.23 11.50
CA LEU A 167 -5.93 -6.35 10.70
C LEU A 167 -5.34 -5.88 9.36
N PHE A 168 -6.05 -4.97 8.67
CA PHE A 168 -5.55 -4.39 7.43
C PHE A 168 -4.20 -3.69 7.63
N ASN A 169 -4.09 -2.87 8.68
CA ASN A 169 -2.86 -2.16 9.01
C ASN A 169 -1.72 -3.13 9.39
N ALA A 170 -1.99 -4.18 10.17
CA ALA A 170 -1.00 -5.20 10.50
C ALA A 170 -0.46 -5.90 9.23
N ILE A 171 -1.33 -6.25 8.28
CA ILE A 171 -0.89 -6.84 7.01
C ILE A 171 -0.11 -5.82 6.18
N MET A 172 -0.62 -4.59 6.05
CA MET A 172 -0.01 -3.53 5.26
C MET A 172 1.39 -3.16 5.79
N PHE A 173 1.58 -3.14 7.11
CA PHE A 173 2.86 -2.79 7.74
C PHE A 173 3.79 -3.97 7.99
N THR A 174 3.45 -5.19 7.55
CA THR A 174 4.30 -6.38 7.73
C THR A 174 5.75 -6.15 7.26
N LEU A 175 5.94 -5.43 6.13
CA LEU A 175 7.27 -5.10 5.61
C LEU A 175 8.06 -4.10 6.49
N LEU A 176 7.43 -3.45 7.44
CA LEU A 176 8.03 -2.60 8.46
C LEU A 176 8.14 -3.35 9.79
N GLU A 177 7.10 -4.08 10.18
CA GLU A 177 7.02 -4.81 11.45
C GLU A 177 8.04 -5.95 11.53
N VAL A 178 8.18 -6.74 10.46
CA VAL A 178 9.16 -7.84 10.41
C VAL A 178 10.59 -7.35 10.60
N PRO A 179 11.09 -6.34 9.87
CA PRO A 179 12.38 -5.73 10.16
C PRO A 179 12.50 -5.10 11.55
N LEU A 180 11.44 -4.47 12.05
CA LEU A 180 11.44 -3.87 13.38
C LEU A 180 11.65 -4.93 14.47
N VAL A 181 10.84 -5.99 14.44
CA VAL A 181 10.97 -7.12 15.38
C VAL A 181 12.30 -7.83 15.20
N GLY A 182 12.70 -8.10 13.97
CA GLY A 182 13.97 -8.73 13.64
C GLY A 182 15.16 -7.92 14.18
N TYR A 183 15.11 -6.60 14.05
CA TYR A 183 16.16 -5.72 14.56
C TYR A 183 16.21 -5.69 16.09
N LEU A 184 15.07 -5.84 16.77
CA LEU A 184 15.04 -5.95 18.23
C LEU A 184 15.69 -7.24 18.73
N VAL A 185 15.59 -8.33 17.95
CA VAL A 185 16.08 -9.66 18.33
C VAL A 185 17.52 -9.90 17.84
N ARG A 186 17.82 -9.59 16.57
CA ARG A 186 19.10 -9.86 15.89
C ARG A 186 19.48 -8.73 14.92
N PRO A 187 20.04 -7.59 15.41
CA PRO A 187 20.24 -6.38 14.61
C PRO A 187 21.13 -6.60 13.38
N GLU A 188 22.25 -7.30 13.49
CA GLU A 188 23.20 -7.48 12.39
C GLU A 188 22.61 -8.31 11.24
N ARG A 189 21.95 -9.42 11.54
CA ARG A 189 21.32 -10.28 10.52
C ARG A 189 20.15 -9.59 9.86
N THR A 190 19.40 -8.79 10.60
CA THR A 190 18.26 -8.05 10.07
C THR A 190 18.70 -6.96 9.10
N ALA A 191 19.78 -6.25 9.40
CA ALA A 191 20.33 -5.23 8.50
C ALA A 191 20.72 -5.84 7.13
N GLU A 192 21.39 -6.98 7.11
CA GLU A 192 21.71 -7.69 5.85
C GLU A 192 20.46 -8.16 5.10
N GLN A 193 19.49 -8.72 5.81
CA GLN A 193 18.24 -9.22 5.20
C GLN A 193 17.43 -8.07 4.59
N VAL A 194 17.31 -6.94 5.28
CA VAL A 194 16.61 -5.76 4.77
C VAL A 194 17.33 -5.18 3.56
N ALA A 195 18.66 -5.13 3.56
CA ALA A 195 19.41 -4.68 2.40
C ALA A 195 19.16 -5.59 1.17
N ARG A 196 19.21 -6.91 1.34
CA ARG A 196 18.89 -7.88 0.27
C ARG A 196 17.45 -7.76 -0.20
N LEU A 197 16.49 -7.63 0.72
CA LEU A 197 15.06 -7.45 0.41
C LEU A 197 14.83 -6.15 -0.36
N SER A 198 15.48 -5.06 0.03
CA SER A 198 15.39 -3.76 -0.67
C SER A 198 15.86 -3.87 -2.12
N ILE A 199 17.02 -4.52 -2.36
CA ILE A 199 17.54 -4.75 -3.71
C ILE A 199 16.56 -5.61 -4.53
N TRP A 200 16.06 -6.70 -3.95
CA TRP A 200 15.14 -7.61 -4.61
C TRP A 200 13.80 -6.95 -4.95
N LEU A 201 13.25 -6.15 -4.03
CA LEU A 201 12.00 -5.41 -4.25
C LEU A 201 12.16 -4.28 -5.29
N ASN A 202 13.29 -3.61 -5.30
CA ASN A 202 13.57 -2.63 -6.36
C ASN A 202 13.61 -3.28 -7.74
N ALA A 203 14.10 -4.52 -7.83
CA ALA A 203 14.13 -5.28 -9.09
C ALA A 203 12.76 -5.88 -9.47
N ASN A 204 11.97 -6.34 -8.49
CA ASN A 204 10.76 -7.13 -8.74
C ASN A 204 9.46 -6.43 -8.30
N GLY A 205 9.53 -5.31 -7.58
CA GLY A 205 8.36 -4.65 -6.97
C GLY A 205 7.26 -4.32 -7.99
N LEU A 206 7.64 -3.91 -9.19
CA LEU A 206 6.67 -3.62 -10.26
C LEU A 206 5.91 -4.87 -10.71
N ARG A 207 6.60 -6.04 -10.78
CA ARG A 207 5.97 -7.33 -11.13
C ARG A 207 5.02 -7.79 -10.04
N ILE A 208 5.43 -7.67 -8.78
CA ILE A 208 4.62 -8.03 -7.62
C ILE A 208 3.37 -7.15 -7.54
N MET A 209 3.55 -5.84 -7.67
CA MET A 209 2.44 -4.89 -7.71
C MET A 209 1.47 -5.20 -8.85
N GLY A 210 1.99 -5.48 -10.05
CA GLY A 210 1.17 -5.86 -11.19
C GLY A 210 0.39 -7.17 -10.96
N ALA A 211 1.02 -8.17 -10.33
CA ALA A 211 0.34 -9.43 -9.99
C ALA A 211 -0.79 -9.20 -8.97
N LEU A 212 -0.56 -8.37 -7.94
CA LEU A 212 -1.57 -8.05 -6.92
C LEU A 212 -2.73 -7.24 -7.53
N ILE A 213 -2.45 -6.25 -8.37
CA ILE A 213 -3.48 -5.50 -9.11
C ILE A 213 -4.28 -6.45 -10.02
N GLY A 214 -3.63 -7.40 -10.67
CA GLY A 214 -4.28 -8.43 -11.47
C GLY A 214 -5.21 -9.32 -10.65
N LEU A 215 -4.79 -9.76 -9.46
CA LEU A 215 -5.64 -10.54 -8.54
C LEU A 215 -6.87 -9.75 -8.07
N VAL A 216 -6.69 -8.46 -7.72
CA VAL A 216 -7.81 -7.57 -7.41
C VAL A 216 -8.75 -7.45 -8.62
N GLY A 217 -8.19 -7.31 -9.82
CA GLY A 217 -8.97 -7.26 -11.07
C GLY A 217 -9.81 -8.52 -11.30
N VAL A 218 -9.24 -9.71 -11.09
CA VAL A 218 -9.99 -11.00 -11.17
C VAL A 218 -11.15 -11.00 -10.17
N SER A 219 -10.88 -10.61 -8.93
CA SER A 219 -11.91 -10.56 -7.87
C SER A 219 -13.08 -9.64 -8.25
N LEU A 220 -12.78 -8.45 -8.77
CA LEU A 220 -13.81 -7.49 -9.21
C LEU A 220 -14.63 -8.00 -10.40
N VAL A 221 -13.98 -8.66 -11.37
CA VAL A 221 -14.70 -9.26 -12.51
C VAL A 221 -15.64 -10.38 -12.05
N VAL A 222 -15.15 -11.29 -11.19
CA VAL A 222 -15.94 -12.39 -10.64
C VAL A 222 -17.16 -11.85 -9.87
N GLN A 223 -16.96 -10.85 -9.02
CA GLN A 223 -18.05 -10.20 -8.27
C GLN A 223 -19.06 -9.53 -9.22
N GLY A 224 -18.57 -8.82 -10.24
CA GLY A 224 -19.44 -8.17 -11.23
C GLY A 224 -20.28 -9.16 -12.04
N ILE A 225 -19.69 -10.29 -12.44
CA ILE A 225 -20.42 -11.36 -13.14
C ILE A 225 -21.44 -12.01 -12.21
N ALA A 226 -21.08 -12.33 -10.97
CA ALA A 226 -21.97 -12.90 -9.99
C ALA A 226 -23.19 -12.00 -9.72
N ALA A 227 -22.95 -10.68 -9.58
CA ALA A 227 -24.01 -9.70 -9.39
C ALA A 227 -24.88 -9.45 -10.65
N ALA A 228 -24.41 -9.80 -11.85
CA ALA A 228 -25.18 -9.70 -13.09
C ALA A 228 -26.03 -10.96 -13.36
N ALA A 229 -25.67 -12.09 -12.74
CA ALA A 229 -26.33 -13.40 -12.94
C ALA A 229 -27.40 -13.71 -11.89
N GLY A 230 -27.50 -12.96 -10.79
CA GLY A 230 -28.50 -13.10 -9.72
C GLY A 230 -29.48 -11.94 -9.72
#